data_d767a47a652cb6a2b93c472320b518ff
#
_entry.id   d767a47a652cb6a2b93c472320b518ff
#
_cell.length_a   1.000
_cell.length_b   1.000
_cell.length_c   1.000
_cell.angle_alpha   90.00
_cell.angle_beta   90.00
_cell.angle_gamma   90.00
#
_symmetry.space_group_name_H-M   'P 1'
#
loop_
_entity.id
_entity.type
_entity.pdbx_description
1 polymer ?
#
loop_
_entity_poly.entity_id
_entity_poly.type
_entity_poly.pdbx_seq_one_letter_code
_entity_poly.pdbx_strand_id
1 'polypeptide(L)'
;MGIDPYPAAEYPVNAYSDDIKENFNEDEKRNVIIAGRLMSRRVMGKASFAEIQDSKGRIQIYITRDDICPGEDKSMYNNVFKRLLDIGDFIGVEGFVFKTQTGEISVHAQNIKLLSKSLKPLPIVKYKDGVAYDKFDDPELRYRQRYVDLIVNDGVKDTFIKRATVLRTLRNALDEAGYTEVETPTLQTIAGGASARPFITHFNALNTDMYMRIATELYLKRLIVGGFEGVYEIGKNFRNEGMDRNHNPEFTCMELYVQYKDYNWMMSFTENLLEKICIAVNGKPEQEIDGKVISFKAPYRRLPILDAIKEKTGYDLNGMSEDEIREVCKKLNMEIDETMGKGKLIDEIFGEFCEGTFIQPTFIIDYPVEMSPLTKMHRSKPGLTERFELMVNGKELANAYSELNDPIDQEERFKEQMRLADKGDDEAMIIDQDFLRALQYGMPPTSGIGIGIDRLVMLMTGKTTIQEVHFFPQMRPEKTIPRSTVAEWVALGVPEEWVPVFNKAGYNLTSDIKEVKAQKLQMDVCGVNKKYKLGYENPKVDEFQKWIDAANA
;
A
#
# COMPACT_ATOMS: atom_id res chain seq x y z
N MET A 1 -13.77 -40.36 -8.57
CA MET A 1 -14.56 -40.24 -7.34
C MET A 1 -15.75 -39.27 -7.47
N GLY A 2 -15.91 -38.61 -8.60
CA GLY A 2 -17.04 -37.69 -8.87
C GLY A 2 -17.11 -36.44 -7.96
N ILE A 3 -16.00 -36.07 -7.31
CA ILE A 3 -15.94 -34.86 -6.47
C ILE A 3 -15.47 -33.70 -7.35
N ASP A 4 -16.31 -32.64 -7.44
CA ASP A 4 -15.93 -31.41 -8.09
C ASP A 4 -14.90 -30.68 -7.20
N PRO A 5 -13.68 -30.37 -7.72
CA PRO A 5 -12.67 -29.65 -6.96
C PRO A 5 -12.95 -28.15 -6.80
N TYR A 6 -13.92 -27.61 -7.53
CA TYR A 6 -14.28 -26.18 -7.55
C TYR A 6 -15.80 -25.97 -7.58
N PRO A 7 -16.56 -26.48 -6.58
CA PRO A 7 -18.01 -26.36 -6.58
C PRO A 7 -18.45 -24.88 -6.49
N ALA A 8 -19.46 -24.52 -7.27
CA ALA A 8 -20.05 -23.19 -7.26
C ALA A 8 -21.18 -23.01 -6.22
N ALA A 9 -21.67 -24.11 -5.63
CA ALA A 9 -22.79 -24.06 -4.71
C ALA A 9 -22.43 -23.33 -3.41
N GLU A 10 -23.41 -22.60 -2.87
CA GLU A 10 -23.32 -22.00 -1.54
C GLU A 10 -22.99 -23.05 -0.48
N TYR A 11 -22.16 -22.68 0.48
CA TYR A 11 -21.89 -23.47 1.68
C TYR A 11 -22.36 -22.69 2.91
N PRO A 12 -23.35 -23.20 3.68
CA PRO A 12 -24.11 -22.42 4.66
C PRO A 12 -23.34 -22.31 6.00
N VAL A 13 -22.24 -21.52 6.02
CA VAL A 13 -21.47 -21.27 7.25
C VAL A 13 -22.34 -20.55 8.30
N ASN A 14 -22.38 -21.05 9.53
CA ASN A 14 -23.15 -20.50 10.63
C ASN A 14 -22.32 -20.12 11.86
N ALA A 15 -21.00 -20.38 11.85
CA ALA A 15 -20.10 -20.05 12.96
C ALA A 15 -18.67 -19.77 12.46
N TYR A 16 -17.92 -18.98 13.21
CA TYR A 16 -16.52 -18.65 12.95
C TYR A 16 -15.64 -19.00 14.15
N SER A 17 -14.33 -19.10 13.89
CA SER A 17 -13.33 -19.55 14.86
C SER A 17 -13.28 -18.74 16.15
N ASP A 18 -13.43 -17.41 16.07
CA ASP A 18 -13.45 -16.50 17.22
C ASP A 18 -14.72 -16.73 18.08
N ASP A 19 -15.89 -16.70 17.47
CA ASP A 19 -17.17 -16.93 18.14
C ASP A 19 -17.24 -18.32 18.82
N ILE A 20 -16.71 -19.36 18.17
CA ILE A 20 -16.66 -20.70 18.76
C ILE A 20 -15.77 -20.73 20.00
N LYS A 21 -14.61 -20.05 19.98
CA LYS A 21 -13.68 -20.03 21.11
C LYS A 21 -14.17 -19.16 22.26
N GLU A 22 -14.73 -18.00 21.96
CA GLU A 22 -15.20 -17.03 22.96
C GLU A 22 -16.47 -17.49 23.67
N ASN A 23 -17.38 -18.14 22.93
CA ASN A 23 -18.68 -18.57 23.43
C ASN A 23 -18.74 -20.09 23.69
N PHE A 24 -17.59 -20.73 23.98
CA PHE A 24 -17.57 -22.15 24.31
C PHE A 24 -18.23 -22.42 25.66
N ASN A 25 -19.19 -23.36 25.68
CA ASN A 25 -19.84 -23.87 26.88
C ASN A 25 -19.71 -25.39 26.89
N GLU A 26 -19.10 -25.95 27.95
CA GLU A 26 -18.84 -27.38 28.08
C GLU A 26 -20.14 -28.20 28.31
N ASP A 27 -21.15 -27.56 28.88
CA ASP A 27 -22.43 -28.18 29.17
C ASP A 27 -23.39 -28.20 27.98
N GLU A 28 -23.04 -27.52 26.86
CA GLU A 28 -23.91 -27.36 25.70
C GLU A 28 -23.29 -27.96 24.45
N LYS A 29 -23.97 -28.94 23.85
CA LYS A 29 -23.55 -29.47 22.55
C LYS A 29 -23.96 -28.53 21.42
N ARG A 30 -23.04 -27.66 20.99
CA ARG A 30 -23.23 -26.72 19.89
C ARG A 30 -22.84 -27.37 18.55
N ASN A 31 -23.83 -27.58 17.67
CA ASN A 31 -23.58 -27.98 16.29
C ASN A 31 -23.22 -26.77 15.44
N VAL A 32 -22.20 -26.91 14.56
CA VAL A 32 -21.68 -25.83 13.73
C VAL A 32 -21.40 -26.30 12.30
N ILE A 33 -21.51 -25.37 11.37
CA ILE A 33 -21.07 -25.49 10.00
C ILE A 33 -20.02 -24.40 9.78
N ILE A 34 -18.76 -24.81 9.59
CA ILE A 34 -17.64 -23.90 9.42
C ILE A 34 -16.94 -24.16 8.10
N ALA A 35 -16.25 -23.16 7.57
CA ALA A 35 -15.43 -23.30 6.39
C ALA A 35 -14.13 -22.51 6.54
N GLY A 36 -13.06 -23.00 5.95
CA GLY A 36 -11.78 -22.32 6.01
C GLY A 36 -10.70 -23.00 5.19
N ARG A 37 -9.55 -22.37 5.13
CA ARG A 37 -8.36 -22.90 4.46
C ARG A 37 -7.66 -23.90 5.38
N LEU A 38 -7.36 -25.08 4.87
CA LEU A 38 -6.60 -26.12 5.58
C LEU A 38 -5.14 -25.65 5.76
N MET A 39 -4.73 -25.38 6.99
CA MET A 39 -3.40 -24.86 7.31
C MET A 39 -2.45 -25.91 7.84
N SER A 40 -2.98 -26.92 8.52
CA SER A 40 -2.19 -28.05 9.00
C SER A 40 -3.01 -29.35 9.03
N ARG A 41 -2.33 -30.48 8.97
CA ARG A 41 -2.95 -31.81 9.07
C ARG A 41 -2.00 -32.81 9.72
N ARG A 42 -2.48 -33.49 10.76
CA ARG A 42 -1.77 -34.53 11.46
C ARG A 42 -2.61 -35.80 11.48
N VAL A 43 -2.20 -36.79 10.70
CA VAL A 43 -2.88 -38.08 10.57
C VAL A 43 -2.34 -39.08 11.60
N MET A 44 -3.23 -39.69 12.40
CA MET A 44 -2.90 -40.70 13.45
C MET A 44 -3.79 -41.91 13.27
N GLY A 45 -3.51 -42.72 12.24
CA GLY A 45 -4.28 -43.95 11.97
C GLY A 45 -5.73 -43.66 11.50
N LYS A 46 -6.70 -43.97 12.36
CA LYS A 46 -8.14 -43.78 12.11
C LYS A 46 -8.65 -42.42 12.58
N ALA A 47 -7.85 -41.68 13.32
CA ALA A 47 -8.15 -40.35 13.79
C ALA A 47 -7.13 -39.34 13.23
N SER A 48 -7.49 -38.08 13.15
CA SER A 48 -6.64 -37.01 12.67
C SER A 48 -7.01 -35.69 13.33
N PHE A 49 -6.03 -34.80 13.44
CA PHE A 49 -6.25 -33.40 13.71
C PHE A 49 -5.88 -32.58 12.48
N ALA A 50 -6.64 -31.55 12.22
CA ALA A 50 -6.33 -30.57 11.22
C ALA A 50 -6.64 -29.18 11.79
N GLU A 51 -6.12 -28.15 11.17
CA GLU A 51 -6.41 -26.75 11.51
C GLU A 51 -6.92 -26.04 10.26
N ILE A 52 -8.02 -25.33 10.37
CA ILE A 52 -8.52 -24.46 9.33
C ILE A 52 -8.42 -23.00 9.76
N GLN A 53 -8.14 -22.14 8.78
CA GLN A 53 -8.13 -20.68 8.93
C GLN A 53 -9.34 -20.10 8.20
N ASP A 54 -10.21 -19.44 8.95
CA ASP A 54 -11.34 -18.68 8.42
C ASP A 54 -11.05 -17.17 8.37
N SER A 55 -12.10 -16.34 8.23
CA SER A 55 -11.94 -14.89 8.18
C SER A 55 -11.60 -14.26 9.54
N LYS A 56 -11.76 -14.98 10.64
CA LYS A 56 -11.61 -14.52 12.01
C LYS A 56 -10.41 -15.07 12.76
N GLY A 57 -9.92 -16.25 12.32
CA GLY A 57 -8.78 -16.88 12.97
C GLY A 57 -8.58 -18.32 12.54
N ARG A 58 -8.05 -19.13 13.46
CA ARG A 58 -7.81 -20.56 13.23
C ARG A 58 -8.55 -21.38 14.25
N ILE A 59 -9.03 -22.54 13.83
CA ILE A 59 -9.68 -23.51 14.71
C ILE A 59 -9.22 -24.93 14.38
N GLN A 60 -9.01 -25.72 15.43
CA GLN A 60 -8.67 -27.13 15.29
C GLN A 60 -9.92 -27.95 14.94
N ILE A 61 -9.76 -28.93 14.06
CA ILE A 61 -10.77 -29.92 13.71
C ILE A 61 -10.26 -31.30 14.13
N TYR A 62 -11.08 -32.04 14.82
CA TYR A 62 -10.87 -33.46 15.11
C TYR A 62 -11.69 -34.31 14.15
N ILE A 63 -11.05 -35.24 13.48
CA ILE A 63 -11.65 -36.00 12.38
C ILE A 63 -11.41 -37.48 12.65
N THR A 64 -12.45 -38.27 12.80
CA THR A 64 -12.32 -39.74 12.80
C THR A 64 -12.86 -40.31 11.51
N ARG A 65 -12.24 -41.42 11.09
CA ARG A 65 -12.64 -42.11 9.88
C ARG A 65 -14.11 -42.55 9.94
N ASP A 66 -14.52 -43.06 11.10
CA ASP A 66 -15.81 -43.74 11.25
C ASP A 66 -16.93 -42.70 11.43
N ASP A 67 -16.65 -41.51 11.95
CA ASP A 67 -17.62 -40.43 12.07
C ASP A 67 -17.92 -39.74 10.71
N ILE A 68 -16.89 -39.45 9.90
CA ILE A 68 -17.09 -38.86 8.58
C ILE A 68 -17.47 -39.86 7.49
N CYS A 69 -17.32 -41.18 7.81
CA CYS A 69 -17.68 -42.28 6.92
C CYS A 69 -18.42 -43.37 7.74
N PRO A 70 -19.68 -43.15 8.15
CA PRO A 70 -20.43 -44.09 9.00
C PRO A 70 -20.75 -45.42 8.30
N GLY A 71 -20.80 -45.45 6.96
CA GLY A 71 -21.02 -46.67 6.16
C GLY A 71 -19.77 -47.52 5.95
N GLU A 72 -19.88 -48.53 5.06
CA GLU A 72 -18.76 -49.40 4.68
C GLU A 72 -17.70 -48.69 3.86
N ASP A 73 -18.10 -47.75 3.02
CA ASP A 73 -17.18 -46.94 2.22
C ASP A 73 -16.42 -45.93 3.08
N LYS A 74 -15.13 -46.14 3.22
CA LYS A 74 -14.20 -45.28 3.96
C LYS A 74 -13.35 -44.41 3.03
N SER A 75 -13.73 -44.25 1.80
CA SER A 75 -12.93 -43.56 0.77
C SER A 75 -12.80 -42.07 1.04
N MET A 76 -13.82 -41.40 1.62
CA MET A 76 -13.74 -39.98 1.99
C MET A 76 -12.59 -39.73 2.98
N TYR A 77 -12.40 -40.56 3.98
CA TYR A 77 -11.27 -40.44 4.91
C TYR A 77 -9.96 -40.95 4.31
N ASN A 78 -9.95 -42.21 3.78
CA ASN A 78 -8.73 -42.87 3.38
C ASN A 78 -8.09 -42.32 2.12
N ASN A 79 -8.91 -41.87 1.16
CA ASN A 79 -8.47 -41.34 -0.14
C ASN A 79 -8.56 -39.81 -0.19
N VAL A 80 -9.72 -39.22 0.08
CA VAL A 80 -9.88 -37.78 -0.07
C VAL A 80 -9.11 -37.04 1.04
N PHE A 81 -9.48 -37.24 2.28
CA PHE A 81 -8.86 -36.48 3.37
C PHE A 81 -7.36 -36.77 3.52
N LYS A 82 -6.94 -38.03 3.47
CA LYS A 82 -5.53 -38.38 3.68
C LYS A 82 -4.60 -38.14 2.51
N ARG A 83 -5.09 -38.24 1.25
CA ARG A 83 -4.23 -38.29 0.07
C ARG A 83 -4.48 -37.19 -0.93
N LEU A 84 -5.74 -36.76 -1.12
CA LEU A 84 -6.12 -35.80 -2.16
C LEU A 84 -6.28 -34.39 -1.67
N LEU A 85 -6.60 -34.17 -0.39
CA LEU A 85 -6.56 -32.83 0.18
C LEU A 85 -5.12 -32.41 0.44
N ASP A 86 -4.80 -31.17 0.14
CA ASP A 86 -3.51 -30.55 0.39
C ASP A 86 -3.64 -29.36 1.35
N ILE A 87 -2.53 -28.99 1.98
CA ILE A 87 -2.45 -27.75 2.74
C ILE A 87 -2.67 -26.60 1.77
N GLY A 88 -3.60 -25.72 2.12
CA GLY A 88 -4.05 -24.63 1.26
C GLY A 88 -5.45 -24.83 0.65
N ASP A 89 -5.98 -26.05 0.63
CA ASP A 89 -7.35 -26.32 0.18
C ASP A 89 -8.38 -25.64 1.07
N PHE A 90 -9.49 -25.18 0.50
CA PHE A 90 -10.65 -24.77 1.28
C PHE A 90 -11.57 -25.97 1.53
N ILE A 91 -11.92 -26.16 2.78
CA ILE A 91 -12.84 -27.22 3.19
C ILE A 91 -13.98 -26.66 4.04
N GLY A 92 -15.15 -27.24 3.88
CA GLY A 92 -16.26 -27.09 4.77
C GLY A 92 -16.34 -28.25 5.74
N VAL A 93 -16.74 -27.99 6.97
CA VAL A 93 -16.85 -28.98 8.06
C VAL A 93 -18.17 -28.78 8.79
N GLU A 94 -18.94 -29.84 8.87
CA GLU A 94 -20.13 -29.93 9.73
C GLU A 94 -19.81 -30.80 10.93
N GLY A 95 -20.17 -30.36 12.12
CA GLY A 95 -19.86 -31.09 13.33
C GLY A 95 -20.33 -30.39 14.59
N PHE A 96 -19.73 -30.73 15.72
CA PHE A 96 -20.06 -30.10 17.01
C PHE A 96 -18.78 -29.64 17.74
N VAL A 97 -18.95 -28.58 18.51
CA VAL A 97 -17.86 -27.99 19.31
C VAL A 97 -17.61 -28.88 20.55
N PHE A 98 -16.33 -29.09 20.87
CA PHE A 98 -15.91 -29.82 22.06
C PHE A 98 -14.53 -29.33 22.53
N LYS A 99 -14.17 -29.68 23.73
CA LYS A 99 -12.84 -29.44 24.30
C LYS A 99 -12.04 -30.72 24.32
N THR A 100 -10.82 -30.69 23.77
CA THR A 100 -9.91 -31.84 23.79
C THR A 100 -9.37 -32.11 25.20
N GLN A 101 -8.80 -33.29 25.43
CA GLN A 101 -8.15 -33.63 26.70
C GLN A 101 -6.99 -32.68 27.06
N THR A 102 -6.38 -32.03 26.08
CA THR A 102 -5.33 -31.03 26.27
C THR A 102 -5.86 -29.62 26.47
N GLY A 103 -7.17 -29.43 26.47
CA GLY A 103 -7.84 -28.12 26.71
C GLY A 103 -8.13 -27.30 25.45
N GLU A 104 -7.78 -27.74 24.24
CA GLU A 104 -8.03 -27.01 23.00
C GLU A 104 -9.50 -27.12 22.57
N ILE A 105 -10.13 -25.96 22.32
CA ILE A 105 -11.50 -25.89 21.78
C ILE A 105 -11.43 -26.24 20.28
N SER A 106 -12.20 -27.25 19.90
CA SER A 106 -12.13 -27.87 18.59
C SER A 106 -13.51 -28.21 18.04
N VAL A 107 -13.58 -28.47 16.74
CA VAL A 107 -14.81 -28.99 16.12
C VAL A 107 -14.60 -30.47 15.79
N HIS A 108 -15.46 -31.34 16.32
CA HIS A 108 -15.53 -32.75 15.99
C HIS A 108 -16.31 -32.90 14.68
N ALA A 109 -15.60 -33.21 13.60
CA ALA A 109 -16.18 -33.30 12.27
C ALA A 109 -17.08 -34.56 12.11
N GLN A 110 -18.27 -34.36 11.61
CA GLN A 110 -19.22 -35.39 11.19
C GLN A 110 -19.31 -35.47 9.66
N ASN A 111 -19.03 -34.35 8.97
CA ASN A 111 -18.97 -34.27 7.52
C ASN A 111 -17.87 -33.31 7.07
N ILE A 112 -17.23 -33.61 5.92
CA ILE A 112 -16.22 -32.76 5.31
C ILE A 112 -16.51 -32.64 3.83
N LYS A 113 -16.46 -31.41 3.30
CA LYS A 113 -16.66 -31.10 1.89
C LYS A 113 -15.48 -30.29 1.35
N LEU A 114 -14.96 -30.67 0.18
CA LEU A 114 -14.01 -29.84 -0.56
C LEU A 114 -14.75 -28.65 -1.18
N LEU A 115 -14.27 -27.43 -0.94
CA LEU A 115 -14.85 -26.19 -1.44
C LEU A 115 -13.96 -25.52 -2.51
N SER A 116 -12.64 -25.71 -2.42
CA SER A 116 -11.71 -25.27 -3.47
C SER A 116 -10.37 -25.93 -3.32
N LYS A 117 -9.83 -26.45 -4.41
CA LYS A 117 -8.50 -27.07 -4.46
C LYS A 117 -7.39 -26.03 -4.62
N SER A 118 -6.36 -26.10 -3.82
CA SER A 118 -5.14 -25.33 -3.99
C SER A 118 -4.16 -26.06 -4.91
N LEU A 119 -3.71 -25.41 -5.98
CA LEU A 119 -2.76 -26.00 -6.94
C LEU A 119 -1.30 -25.62 -6.63
N LYS A 120 -1.08 -24.67 -5.70
CA LYS A 120 0.26 -24.25 -5.29
C LYS A 120 0.45 -24.49 -3.79
N PRO A 121 1.62 -25.01 -3.36
CA PRO A 121 1.93 -25.14 -1.95
C PRO A 121 2.06 -23.76 -1.29
N LEU A 122 1.56 -23.65 -0.06
CA LEU A 122 1.78 -22.44 0.75
C LEU A 122 3.19 -22.45 1.34
N PRO A 123 3.88 -21.29 1.39
CA PRO A 123 5.15 -21.13 2.09
C PRO A 123 4.91 -21.12 3.61
N ILE A 124 4.67 -22.28 4.19
CA ILE A 124 4.45 -22.41 5.63
C ILE A 124 5.79 -22.61 6.31
N VAL A 125 6.06 -21.80 7.34
CA VAL A 125 7.29 -21.86 8.12
C VAL A 125 7.45 -23.25 8.74
N LYS A 126 8.59 -23.89 8.48
CA LYS A 126 9.01 -25.16 9.09
C LYS A 126 10.20 -24.89 10.00
N TYR A 127 10.19 -25.49 11.15
CA TYR A 127 11.30 -25.41 12.09
C TYR A 127 12.09 -26.72 12.06
N LYS A 128 13.41 -26.61 11.91
CA LYS A 128 14.34 -27.71 12.05
C LYS A 128 15.54 -27.24 12.88
N ASP A 129 15.83 -27.92 13.96
CA ASP A 129 16.93 -27.57 14.88
C ASP A 129 16.90 -26.12 15.39
N GLY A 130 15.67 -25.57 15.62
CA GLY A 130 15.45 -24.19 16.04
C GLY A 130 15.55 -23.13 14.94
N VAL A 131 15.86 -23.53 13.71
CA VAL A 131 15.95 -22.63 12.54
C VAL A 131 14.63 -22.66 11.75
N ALA A 132 14.11 -21.50 11.41
CA ALA A 132 12.92 -21.34 10.57
C ALA A 132 13.31 -21.44 9.08
N TYR A 133 12.59 -22.29 8.34
CA TYR A 133 12.71 -22.47 6.89
C TYR A 133 11.39 -22.12 6.20
N ASP A 134 11.46 -21.79 4.92
CA ASP A 134 10.31 -21.45 4.08
C ASP A 134 9.53 -20.22 4.58
N LYS A 135 10.18 -19.30 5.30
CA LYS A 135 9.58 -18.08 5.80
C LYS A 135 9.30 -17.13 4.63
N PHE A 136 8.07 -16.61 4.58
CA PHE A 136 7.63 -15.64 3.55
C PHE A 136 7.83 -14.22 4.09
N ASP A 137 9.08 -13.77 4.18
CA ASP A 137 9.47 -12.48 4.78
C ASP A 137 10.17 -11.50 3.84
N ASP A 138 10.52 -11.93 2.62
CA ASP A 138 11.06 -11.03 1.62
C ASP A 138 10.04 -9.94 1.26
N PRO A 139 10.34 -8.63 1.47
CA PRO A 139 9.39 -7.55 1.26
C PRO A 139 8.86 -7.47 -0.16
N GLU A 140 9.72 -7.71 -1.18
CA GLU A 140 9.29 -7.64 -2.57
C GLU A 140 8.29 -8.74 -2.90
N LEU A 141 8.56 -9.99 -2.47
CA LEU A 141 7.62 -11.10 -2.66
C LEU A 141 6.31 -10.88 -1.91
N ARG A 142 6.36 -10.36 -0.68
CA ARG A 142 5.16 -10.04 0.12
C ARG A 142 4.27 -9.02 -0.58
N TYR A 143 4.85 -8.00 -1.17
CA TYR A 143 4.09 -6.95 -1.87
C TYR A 143 3.55 -7.45 -3.21
N ARG A 144 4.31 -8.23 -3.98
CA ARG A 144 3.87 -8.83 -5.25
C ARG A 144 2.80 -9.91 -5.06
N GLN A 145 2.93 -10.72 -4.01
CA GLN A 145 2.01 -11.81 -3.69
C GLN A 145 1.26 -11.53 -2.39
N ARG A 146 0.63 -10.36 -2.30
CA ARG A 146 -0.10 -9.92 -1.11
C ARG A 146 -1.15 -10.95 -0.66
N TYR A 147 -1.77 -11.67 -1.59
CA TYR A 147 -2.70 -12.74 -1.28
C TYR A 147 -2.03 -13.90 -0.51
N VAL A 148 -0.75 -14.20 -0.76
CA VAL A 148 0.02 -15.17 0.05
C VAL A 148 0.40 -14.57 1.39
N ASP A 149 0.89 -13.34 1.41
CA ASP A 149 1.23 -12.57 2.62
C ASP A 149 0.05 -12.53 3.63
N LEU A 150 -1.17 -12.28 3.13
CA LEU A 150 -2.42 -12.29 3.91
C LEU A 150 -2.79 -13.68 4.47
N ILE A 151 -2.33 -14.76 3.83
CA ILE A 151 -2.61 -16.13 4.28
C ILE A 151 -1.63 -16.55 5.38
N VAL A 152 -0.33 -16.26 5.20
CA VAL A 152 0.73 -16.91 5.99
C VAL A 152 1.36 -16.00 7.05
N ASN A 153 1.24 -14.68 6.93
CA ASN A 153 1.80 -13.74 7.88
C ASN A 153 0.71 -13.10 8.76
N ASP A 154 0.82 -13.35 10.06
CA ASP A 154 -0.10 -12.76 11.03
C ASP A 154 0.04 -11.24 11.09
N GLY A 155 -1.06 -10.53 11.41
CA GLY A 155 -1.11 -9.07 11.53
C GLY A 155 -1.19 -8.29 10.21
N VAL A 156 -0.92 -8.91 9.06
CA VAL A 156 -1.03 -8.22 7.74
C VAL A 156 -2.47 -7.79 7.48
N LYS A 157 -3.43 -8.69 7.72
CA LYS A 157 -4.86 -8.41 7.56
C LYS A 157 -5.35 -7.29 8.49
N ASP A 158 -4.83 -7.25 9.73
CA ASP A 158 -5.18 -6.23 10.73
C ASP A 158 -4.82 -4.82 10.26
N THR A 159 -3.68 -4.64 9.60
CA THR A 159 -3.29 -3.35 9.00
C THR A 159 -4.38 -2.80 8.06
N PHE A 160 -4.97 -3.66 7.23
CA PHE A 160 -6.02 -3.25 6.28
C PHE A 160 -7.39 -3.07 6.94
N ILE A 161 -7.70 -3.83 8.00
CA ILE A 161 -8.88 -3.60 8.83
C ILE A 161 -8.78 -2.24 9.54
N LYS A 162 -7.60 -1.91 10.09
CA LYS A 162 -7.32 -0.60 10.69
C LYS A 162 -7.42 0.53 9.65
N ARG A 163 -6.92 0.33 8.42
CA ARG A 163 -7.12 1.27 7.31
C ARG A 163 -8.61 1.55 7.06
N ALA A 164 -9.42 0.51 7.01
CA ALA A 164 -10.87 0.67 6.85
C ALA A 164 -11.52 1.42 8.03
N THR A 165 -11.01 1.21 9.26
CA THR A 165 -11.45 1.94 10.46
C THR A 165 -11.06 3.42 10.37
N VAL A 166 -9.84 3.76 9.93
CA VAL A 166 -9.42 5.15 9.69
C VAL A 166 -10.40 5.85 8.74
N LEU A 167 -10.66 5.26 7.57
CA LEU A 167 -11.56 5.85 6.57
C LEU A 167 -13.00 6.01 7.06
N ARG A 168 -13.51 5.01 7.78
CA ARG A 168 -14.87 5.07 8.36
C ARG A 168 -14.96 6.17 9.42
N THR A 169 -13.99 6.26 10.32
CA THR A 169 -13.98 7.28 11.39
C THR A 169 -13.85 8.67 10.80
N LEU A 170 -13.02 8.83 9.76
CA LEU A 170 -12.87 10.08 9.03
C LEU A 170 -14.21 10.52 8.41
N ARG A 171 -14.86 9.65 7.62
CA ARG A 171 -16.17 9.95 7.02
C ARG A 171 -17.19 10.32 8.07
N ASN A 172 -17.33 9.50 9.12
CA ASN A 172 -18.29 9.77 10.18
C ASN A 172 -18.06 11.15 10.82
N ALA A 173 -16.80 11.54 11.04
CA ALA A 173 -16.49 12.83 11.65
C ALA A 173 -16.83 14.01 10.72
N LEU A 174 -16.66 13.87 9.42
CA LEU A 174 -16.98 14.90 8.42
C LEU A 174 -18.51 14.99 8.22
N ASP A 175 -19.20 13.86 8.16
CA ASP A 175 -20.66 13.79 8.03
C ASP A 175 -21.36 14.36 9.29
N GLU A 176 -20.86 14.04 10.50
CA GLU A 176 -21.34 14.62 11.77
C GLU A 176 -21.15 16.15 11.82
N ALA A 177 -20.11 16.68 11.15
CA ALA A 177 -19.88 18.11 11.01
C ALA A 177 -20.78 18.77 9.94
N GLY A 178 -21.58 17.99 9.20
CA GLY A 178 -22.52 18.47 8.19
C GLY A 178 -21.89 18.70 6.81
N TYR A 179 -20.68 18.17 6.54
CA TYR A 179 -20.01 18.35 5.25
C TYR A 179 -20.43 17.27 4.25
N THR A 180 -20.42 17.61 2.97
CA THR A 180 -20.88 16.74 1.89
C THR A 180 -19.71 16.04 1.21
N GLU A 181 -19.73 14.68 1.18
CA GLU A 181 -18.80 13.91 0.32
C GLU A 181 -19.17 14.10 -1.14
N VAL A 182 -18.21 14.42 -1.97
CA VAL A 182 -18.40 14.68 -3.40
C VAL A 182 -17.38 13.90 -4.24
N GLU A 183 -17.66 13.77 -5.53
CA GLU A 183 -16.74 13.19 -6.50
C GLU A 183 -16.50 14.21 -7.62
N THR A 184 -15.23 14.47 -7.92
CA THR A 184 -14.80 15.36 -8.99
C THR A 184 -14.02 14.60 -10.08
N PRO A 185 -13.82 15.17 -11.28
CA PRO A 185 -13.20 14.44 -12.37
C PRO A 185 -11.79 13.95 -12.07
N THR A 186 -11.55 12.64 -12.27
CA THR A 186 -10.21 12.04 -12.22
C THR A 186 -9.41 12.34 -13.49
N LEU A 187 -10.08 12.40 -14.66
CA LEU A 187 -9.50 12.84 -15.92
C LEU A 187 -9.80 14.32 -16.11
N GLN A 188 -8.78 15.14 -16.27
CA GLN A 188 -8.88 16.58 -16.34
C GLN A 188 -8.25 17.10 -17.62
N THR A 189 -8.75 18.21 -18.13
CA THR A 189 -8.18 18.90 -19.31
C THR A 189 -6.95 19.73 -18.95
N ILE A 190 -6.77 20.07 -17.67
CA ILE A 190 -5.65 20.84 -17.13
C ILE A 190 -5.26 20.20 -15.80
N ALA A 191 -3.98 19.91 -15.61
CA ALA A 191 -3.46 19.50 -14.30
C ALA A 191 -3.26 20.76 -13.44
N GLY A 192 -3.85 20.78 -12.25
CA GLY A 192 -3.73 21.94 -11.34
C GLY A 192 -4.09 21.58 -9.89
N GLY A 193 -3.91 22.55 -8.98
CA GLY A 193 -4.18 22.38 -7.55
C GLY A 193 -2.99 21.84 -6.73
N ALA A 194 -1.86 21.55 -7.38
CA ALA A 194 -0.61 21.16 -6.72
C ALA A 194 0.57 21.43 -7.65
N SER A 195 1.79 21.47 -7.09
CA SER A 195 3.03 21.43 -7.86
C SER A 195 3.46 19.97 -7.96
N ALA A 196 3.19 19.33 -9.09
CA ALA A 196 3.51 17.92 -9.34
C ALA A 196 3.43 17.57 -10.82
N ARG A 197 4.20 16.57 -11.24
CA ARG A 197 4.18 16.09 -12.64
C ARG A 197 3.00 15.16 -12.88
N PRO A 198 2.09 15.43 -13.86
CA PRO A 198 0.93 14.61 -14.14
C PRO A 198 1.26 13.37 -14.98
N PHE A 199 0.41 12.33 -14.89
CA PHE A 199 0.29 11.32 -15.93
C PHE A 199 -0.59 11.85 -17.06
N ILE A 200 -0.16 11.66 -18.31
CA ILE A 200 -0.86 12.11 -19.52
C ILE A 200 -1.46 10.88 -20.20
N THR A 201 -2.71 10.99 -20.65
CA THR A 201 -3.40 9.97 -21.42
C THR A 201 -4.14 10.60 -22.61
N HIS A 202 -4.37 9.83 -23.68
CA HIS A 202 -5.05 10.32 -24.87
C HIS A 202 -6.53 9.95 -24.88
N PHE A 203 -7.42 10.92 -25.06
CA PHE A 203 -8.86 10.69 -25.22
C PHE A 203 -9.22 10.55 -26.71
N ASN A 204 -9.33 9.32 -27.17
CA ASN A 204 -9.52 9.00 -28.59
C ASN A 204 -10.74 9.68 -29.24
N ALA A 205 -11.87 9.78 -28.54
CA ALA A 205 -13.11 10.32 -29.11
C ALA A 205 -13.01 11.83 -29.43
N LEU A 206 -12.21 12.57 -28.67
CA LEU A 206 -11.99 14.01 -28.86
C LEU A 206 -10.62 14.30 -29.48
N ASN A 207 -9.80 13.29 -29.72
CA ASN A 207 -8.43 13.41 -30.22
C ASN A 207 -7.63 14.48 -29.45
N THR A 208 -7.66 14.41 -28.12
CA THR A 208 -7.00 15.36 -27.22
C THR A 208 -6.34 14.64 -26.05
N ASP A 209 -5.26 15.23 -25.54
CA ASP A 209 -4.63 14.73 -24.33
C ASP A 209 -5.41 15.20 -23.10
N MET A 210 -5.44 14.32 -22.12
CA MET A 210 -6.01 14.54 -20.80
C MET A 210 -5.01 14.17 -19.72
N TYR A 211 -5.19 14.73 -18.55
CA TYR A 211 -4.31 14.53 -17.41
C TYR A 211 -5.03 13.78 -16.30
N MET A 212 -4.36 12.81 -15.70
CA MET A 212 -4.84 12.25 -14.43
C MET A 212 -4.62 13.29 -13.34
N ARG A 213 -5.62 13.52 -12.50
CA ARG A 213 -5.60 14.58 -11.47
C ARG A 213 -4.43 14.41 -10.50
N ILE A 214 -3.78 15.51 -10.18
CA ILE A 214 -2.71 15.60 -9.17
C ILE A 214 -3.25 16.07 -7.82
N ALA A 215 -4.41 16.72 -7.79
CA ALA A 215 -5.16 17.23 -6.65
C ALA A 215 -6.64 17.38 -6.99
N THR A 216 -7.52 17.52 -6.00
CA THR A 216 -8.96 17.79 -6.16
C THR A 216 -9.30 19.26 -5.89
N GLU A 217 -8.38 20.04 -5.38
CA GLU A 217 -8.49 21.40 -4.84
C GLU A 217 -9.34 22.34 -5.71
N LEU A 218 -8.97 22.55 -6.99
CA LEU A 218 -9.61 23.57 -7.83
C LEU A 218 -11.09 23.24 -8.13
N TYR A 219 -11.45 21.97 -8.17
CA TYR A 219 -12.84 21.56 -8.34
C TYR A 219 -13.64 21.72 -7.06
N LEU A 220 -13.08 21.38 -5.89
CA LEU A 220 -13.74 21.53 -4.60
C LEU A 220 -13.99 23.02 -4.28
N LYS A 221 -13.04 23.91 -4.57
CA LYS A 221 -13.23 25.35 -4.45
C LYS A 221 -14.36 25.90 -5.35
N ARG A 222 -14.54 25.34 -6.56
CA ARG A 222 -15.69 25.70 -7.43
C ARG A 222 -17.03 25.30 -6.81
N LEU A 223 -17.09 24.19 -6.06
CA LEU A 223 -18.28 23.79 -5.32
C LEU A 223 -18.57 24.75 -4.15
N ILE A 224 -17.52 25.26 -3.49
CA ILE A 224 -17.65 26.33 -2.50
C ILE A 224 -18.23 27.62 -3.13
N VAL A 225 -17.74 28.04 -4.29
CA VAL A 225 -18.35 29.15 -5.07
C VAL A 225 -19.81 28.84 -5.40
N GLY A 226 -20.14 27.59 -5.69
CA GLY A 226 -21.50 27.11 -5.95
C GLY A 226 -22.43 27.08 -4.74
N GLY A 227 -21.93 27.39 -3.52
CA GLY A 227 -22.75 27.58 -2.31
C GLY A 227 -22.78 26.37 -1.36
N PHE A 228 -21.93 25.37 -1.52
CA PHE A 228 -21.77 24.33 -0.50
C PHE A 228 -21.06 24.89 0.73
N GLU A 229 -21.56 24.64 1.93
CA GLU A 229 -20.97 25.12 3.18
C GLU A 229 -19.63 24.41 3.48
N GLY A 230 -19.60 23.09 3.24
CA GLY A 230 -18.40 22.28 3.36
C GLY A 230 -18.48 21.08 2.42
N VAL A 231 -17.40 20.82 1.70
CA VAL A 231 -17.27 19.67 0.79
C VAL A 231 -15.98 18.94 1.05
N TYR A 232 -16.02 17.60 0.94
CA TYR A 232 -14.81 16.80 1.00
C TYR A 232 -14.84 15.69 -0.05
N GLU A 233 -13.66 15.28 -0.48
CA GLU A 233 -13.47 14.13 -1.36
C GLU A 233 -12.35 13.24 -0.81
N ILE A 234 -12.60 11.92 -0.76
CA ILE A 234 -11.58 10.92 -0.46
C ILE A 234 -11.32 10.14 -1.73
N GLY A 235 -10.20 10.37 -2.37
CA GLY A 235 -9.93 9.80 -3.68
C GLY A 235 -8.46 9.57 -3.98
N LYS A 236 -8.21 8.98 -5.15
CA LYS A 236 -6.87 8.80 -5.69
C LYS A 236 -6.41 10.05 -6.41
N ASN A 237 -5.19 10.48 -6.09
CA ASN A 237 -4.41 11.42 -6.86
C ASN A 237 -3.21 10.69 -7.48
N PHE A 238 -2.69 11.23 -8.59
CA PHE A 238 -1.68 10.59 -9.42
C PHE A 238 -0.54 11.57 -9.68
N ARG A 239 0.69 11.21 -9.28
CA ARG A 239 1.89 12.01 -9.52
C ARG A 239 2.94 11.16 -10.20
N ASN A 240 3.38 11.57 -11.39
CA ASN A 240 4.35 10.85 -12.21
C ASN A 240 5.78 11.13 -11.73
N GLU A 241 6.05 10.71 -10.51
CA GLU A 241 7.28 10.92 -9.77
C GLU A 241 7.89 9.58 -9.33
N GLY A 242 8.91 9.63 -8.48
CA GLY A 242 9.59 8.44 -7.97
C GLY A 242 8.73 7.58 -7.05
N MET A 243 9.17 6.34 -6.86
CA MET A 243 8.61 5.40 -5.89
C MET A 243 9.66 5.12 -4.81
N ASP A 244 9.30 5.33 -3.56
CA ASP A 244 10.14 5.04 -2.41
C ASP A 244 9.32 4.52 -1.22
N ARG A 245 9.87 4.58 0.00
CA ARG A 245 9.18 4.14 1.21
C ARG A 245 8.00 5.02 1.61
N ASN A 246 7.94 6.26 1.14
CA ASN A 246 6.95 7.27 1.52
C ASN A 246 6.05 7.69 0.35
N HIS A 247 6.46 7.38 -0.90
CA HIS A 247 5.80 7.84 -2.11
C HIS A 247 5.39 6.67 -2.99
N ASN A 248 4.16 6.75 -3.50
CA ASN A 248 3.60 5.86 -4.52
C ASN A 248 2.96 6.75 -5.60
N PRO A 249 3.14 6.46 -6.90
CA PRO A 249 2.62 7.33 -7.97
C PRO A 249 1.10 7.50 -7.94
N GLU A 250 0.41 6.57 -7.33
CA GLU A 250 -1.02 6.57 -7.06
C GLU A 250 -1.21 6.49 -5.54
N PHE A 251 -1.81 7.51 -4.94
CA PHE A 251 -2.02 7.58 -3.49
C PHE A 251 -3.41 8.09 -3.15
N THR A 252 -3.88 7.79 -1.95
CA THR A 252 -5.18 8.26 -1.46
C THR A 252 -4.99 9.53 -0.64
N CYS A 253 -5.74 10.57 -0.99
CA CYS A 253 -5.81 11.82 -0.26
C CYS A 253 -7.26 12.10 0.14
N MET A 254 -7.47 12.77 1.27
CA MET A 254 -8.72 13.45 1.61
C MET A 254 -8.48 14.94 1.51
N GLU A 255 -9.31 15.64 0.75
CA GLU A 255 -9.35 17.11 0.74
C GLU A 255 -10.71 17.60 1.25
N LEU A 256 -10.68 18.61 2.10
CA LEU A 256 -11.86 19.25 2.73
C LEU A 256 -11.76 20.77 2.58
N TYR A 257 -12.84 21.41 2.17
CA TYR A 257 -12.97 22.87 2.08
C TYR A 257 -14.23 23.32 2.82
N VAL A 258 -14.10 24.33 3.70
CA VAL A 258 -15.19 24.79 4.57
C VAL A 258 -15.28 26.31 4.54
N GLN A 259 -16.48 26.85 4.23
CA GLN A 259 -16.80 28.27 4.24
C GLN A 259 -16.70 28.88 5.64
N TYR A 260 -16.38 30.18 5.68
CA TYR A 260 -16.34 31.01 6.89
C TYR A 260 -15.38 30.49 7.97
N LYS A 261 -14.35 29.72 7.56
CA LYS A 261 -13.29 29.21 8.42
C LYS A 261 -11.94 29.74 7.92
N ASP A 262 -10.95 29.71 8.81
CA ASP A 262 -9.57 30.06 8.52
C ASP A 262 -8.60 28.93 8.96
N TYR A 263 -7.31 29.09 8.69
CA TYR A 263 -6.30 28.10 9.02
C TYR A 263 -6.15 27.83 10.53
N ASN A 264 -6.49 28.80 11.40
CA ASN A 264 -6.46 28.58 12.85
C ASN A 264 -7.56 27.61 13.29
N TRP A 265 -8.77 27.78 12.76
CA TRP A 265 -9.87 26.85 12.97
C TRP A 265 -9.51 25.46 12.43
N MET A 266 -8.88 25.42 11.24
CA MET A 266 -8.51 24.15 10.61
C MET A 266 -7.45 23.40 11.42
N MET A 267 -6.49 24.08 12.07
CA MET A 267 -5.55 23.46 13.00
C MET A 267 -6.29 22.75 14.14
N SER A 268 -7.24 23.43 14.80
CA SER A 268 -8.00 22.86 15.91
C SER A 268 -8.94 21.72 15.47
N PHE A 269 -9.51 21.82 14.28
CA PHE A 269 -10.29 20.75 13.67
C PHE A 269 -9.44 19.50 13.41
N THR A 270 -8.25 19.69 12.84
CA THR A 270 -7.30 18.60 12.53
C THR A 270 -6.81 17.90 13.80
N GLU A 271 -6.48 18.64 14.86
CA GLU A 271 -6.12 18.09 16.16
C GLU A 271 -7.19 17.11 16.68
N ASN A 272 -8.44 17.57 16.74
CA ASN A 272 -9.56 16.77 17.22
C ASN A 272 -9.85 15.55 16.33
N LEU A 273 -9.76 15.72 15.01
CA LEU A 273 -9.97 14.66 14.04
C LEU A 273 -8.94 13.53 14.19
N LEU A 274 -7.66 13.87 14.28
CA LEU A 274 -6.58 12.89 14.41
C LEU A 274 -6.61 12.17 15.76
N GLU A 275 -6.91 12.87 16.85
CA GLU A 275 -7.12 12.25 18.16
C GLU A 275 -8.27 11.24 18.11
N LYS A 276 -9.43 11.61 17.54
CA LYS A 276 -10.61 10.73 17.35
C LYS A 276 -10.25 9.48 16.53
N ILE A 277 -9.51 9.65 15.44
CA ILE A 277 -9.07 8.53 14.59
C ILE A 277 -8.12 7.61 15.35
N CYS A 278 -7.12 8.16 16.05
CA CYS A 278 -6.16 7.37 16.81
C CYS A 278 -6.84 6.53 17.90
N ILE A 279 -7.76 7.12 18.64
CA ILE A 279 -8.57 6.39 19.66
C ILE A 279 -9.40 5.29 19.01
N ALA A 280 -10.04 5.54 17.88
CA ALA A 280 -10.86 4.54 17.19
C ALA A 280 -10.05 3.34 16.68
N VAL A 281 -8.79 3.55 16.29
CA VAL A 281 -7.90 2.51 15.74
C VAL A 281 -7.14 1.78 16.85
N ASN A 282 -6.66 2.50 17.86
CA ASN A 282 -5.70 1.99 18.85
C ASN A 282 -6.25 1.95 20.29
N GLY A 283 -7.48 2.44 20.54
CA GLY A 283 -8.09 2.51 21.86
C GLY A 283 -7.54 3.63 22.77
N LYS A 284 -6.52 4.37 22.30
CA LYS A 284 -5.88 5.49 23.02
C LYS A 284 -5.33 6.51 21.99
N PRO A 285 -5.11 7.78 22.40
CA PRO A 285 -4.62 8.82 21.50
C PRO A 285 -3.09 8.74 21.28
N GLU A 286 -2.52 7.56 21.25
CA GLU A 286 -1.08 7.34 21.13
C GLU A 286 -0.80 6.14 20.21
N GLN A 287 0.31 6.21 19.48
CA GLN A 287 0.83 5.12 18.67
C GLN A 287 2.35 5.03 18.83
N GLU A 288 2.84 3.81 18.94
CA GLU A 288 4.28 3.53 18.95
C GLU A 288 4.76 3.20 17.53
N ILE A 289 5.83 3.89 17.08
CA ILE A 289 6.46 3.67 15.77
C ILE A 289 7.98 3.63 16.00
N ASP A 290 8.62 2.53 15.65
CA ASP A 290 10.07 2.32 15.81
C ASP A 290 10.59 2.70 17.22
N GLY A 291 9.86 2.27 18.26
CA GLY A 291 10.20 2.54 19.66
C GLY A 291 9.93 3.98 20.13
N LYS A 292 9.33 4.83 19.29
CA LYS A 292 8.94 6.20 19.65
C LYS A 292 7.43 6.26 19.85
N VAL A 293 6.99 6.76 21.00
CA VAL A 293 5.57 7.01 21.27
C VAL A 293 5.20 8.38 20.71
N ILE A 294 4.23 8.39 19.78
CA ILE A 294 3.67 9.60 19.19
C ILE A 294 2.31 9.84 19.81
N SER A 295 2.10 11.01 20.39
CA SER A 295 0.84 11.43 20.99
C SER A 295 0.05 12.29 20.03
N PHE A 296 -1.18 11.88 19.74
CA PHE A 296 -2.16 12.65 18.95
C PHE A 296 -3.11 13.47 19.84
N LYS A 297 -2.79 13.61 21.12
CA LYS A 297 -3.58 14.41 22.05
C LYS A 297 -3.35 15.90 21.80
N ALA A 298 -4.41 16.67 21.60
CA ALA A 298 -4.37 18.13 21.45
C ALA A 298 -3.91 18.83 22.77
N PRO A 299 -3.30 20.05 22.69
CA PRO A 299 -2.94 20.79 21.48
C PRO A 299 -1.56 20.40 20.94
N TYR A 300 -1.34 20.58 19.62
CA TYR A 300 -0.04 20.40 18.99
C TYR A 300 0.79 21.69 19.02
N ARG A 301 2.11 21.55 18.92
CA ARG A 301 3.04 22.70 18.78
C ARG A 301 2.75 23.44 17.47
N ARG A 302 2.79 24.77 17.49
CA ARG A 302 2.72 25.67 16.32
C ARG A 302 4.03 26.43 16.22
N LEU A 303 4.71 26.33 15.07
CA LEU A 303 6.04 26.90 14.87
C LEU A 303 6.12 27.53 13.47
N PRO A 304 6.40 28.84 13.36
CA PRO A 304 6.66 29.47 12.06
C PRO A 304 7.83 28.82 11.34
N ILE A 305 7.72 28.63 10.00
CA ILE A 305 8.76 27.92 9.22
C ILE A 305 10.13 28.61 9.34
N LEU A 306 10.18 29.94 9.31
CA LEU A 306 11.44 30.69 9.42
C LEU A 306 12.06 30.57 10.82
N ASP A 307 11.24 30.46 11.86
CA ASP A 307 11.71 30.20 13.23
C ASP A 307 12.24 28.76 13.37
N ALA A 308 11.58 27.79 12.72
CA ALA A 308 12.04 26.42 12.68
C ALA A 308 13.44 26.31 12.03
N ILE A 309 13.63 26.97 10.90
CA ILE A 309 14.93 27.04 10.22
C ILE A 309 15.98 27.70 11.12
N LYS A 310 15.63 28.83 11.74
CA LYS A 310 16.53 29.53 12.65
C LYS A 310 16.92 28.67 13.88
N GLU A 311 15.96 27.95 14.48
CA GLU A 311 16.23 27.04 15.60
C GLU A 311 17.25 25.95 15.23
N LYS A 312 17.22 25.46 13.98
CA LYS A 312 18.04 24.32 13.54
C LYS A 312 19.36 24.71 12.91
N THR A 313 19.38 25.77 12.11
CA THR A 313 20.55 26.19 11.33
C THR A 313 21.32 27.35 11.95
N GLY A 314 20.65 28.12 12.84
CA GLY A 314 21.18 29.37 13.39
C GLY A 314 21.02 30.57 12.48
N TYR A 315 20.51 30.41 11.25
CA TYR A 315 20.30 31.49 10.29
C TYR A 315 18.85 32.00 10.32
N ASP A 316 18.70 33.32 10.46
CA ASP A 316 17.41 34.00 10.37
C ASP A 316 17.17 34.47 8.94
N LEU A 317 16.29 33.78 8.23
CA LEU A 317 16.01 34.09 6.83
C LEU A 317 14.97 35.20 6.64
N ASN A 318 14.42 35.73 7.74
CA ASN A 318 13.38 36.75 7.67
C ASN A 318 13.91 38.03 6.99
N GLY A 319 13.21 38.46 5.93
CA GLY A 319 13.58 39.66 5.16
C GLY A 319 14.77 39.49 4.21
N MET A 320 15.42 38.31 4.14
CA MET A 320 16.50 38.05 3.21
C MET A 320 16.01 38.01 1.75
N SER A 321 16.85 38.54 0.86
CA SER A 321 16.70 38.37 -0.60
C SER A 321 17.07 36.94 -1.02
N GLU A 322 16.74 36.58 -2.27
CA GLU A 322 17.11 35.29 -2.85
C GLU A 322 18.62 35.08 -2.83
N ASP A 323 19.42 36.09 -3.21
CA ASP A 323 20.87 36.00 -3.22
C ASP A 323 21.47 35.75 -1.82
N GLU A 324 20.93 36.43 -0.79
CA GLU A 324 21.36 36.21 0.60
C GLU A 324 21.04 34.80 1.07
N ILE A 325 19.89 34.24 0.70
CA ILE A 325 19.52 32.84 1.04
C ILE A 325 20.43 31.87 0.28
N ARG A 326 20.78 32.11 -0.98
CA ARG A 326 21.78 31.32 -1.72
C ARG A 326 23.12 31.26 -1.01
N GLU A 327 23.57 32.37 -0.45
CA GLU A 327 24.80 32.41 0.36
C GLU A 327 24.66 31.61 1.67
N VAL A 328 23.48 31.58 2.28
CA VAL A 328 23.19 30.71 3.44
C VAL A 328 23.28 29.24 3.02
N CYS A 329 22.66 28.84 1.90
CA CYS A 329 22.74 27.47 1.39
C CYS A 329 24.20 27.04 1.16
N LYS A 330 25.03 27.88 0.57
CA LYS A 330 26.47 27.61 0.40
C LYS A 330 27.18 27.39 1.74
N LYS A 331 26.89 28.24 2.74
CA LYS A 331 27.47 28.07 4.09
C LYS A 331 27.01 26.80 4.78
N LEU A 332 25.82 26.31 4.48
CA LEU A 332 25.26 25.05 4.95
C LEU A 332 25.76 23.83 4.13
N ASN A 333 26.62 24.05 3.10
CA ASN A 333 27.12 23.04 2.17
C ASN A 333 26.01 22.31 1.40
N MET A 334 24.91 22.99 1.07
CA MET A 334 23.83 22.45 0.27
C MET A 334 24.15 22.56 -1.22
N GLU A 335 23.77 21.53 -1.98
CA GLU A 335 23.76 21.57 -3.44
C GLU A 335 22.48 22.28 -3.89
N ILE A 336 22.60 23.43 -4.56
CA ILE A 336 21.49 24.23 -5.07
C ILE A 336 21.63 24.46 -6.57
N ASP A 337 20.49 24.45 -7.26
CA ASP A 337 20.41 24.75 -8.69
C ASP A 337 20.19 26.27 -8.91
N GLU A 338 20.71 26.81 -10.01
CA GLU A 338 20.51 28.23 -10.39
C GLU A 338 19.05 28.56 -10.71
N THR A 339 18.25 27.58 -11.07
CA THR A 339 16.82 27.74 -11.39
C THR A 339 15.94 27.87 -10.15
N MET A 340 16.44 27.49 -8.96
CA MET A 340 15.66 27.54 -7.71
C MET A 340 15.41 29.00 -7.30
N GLY A 341 14.15 29.41 -7.23
CA GLY A 341 13.74 30.68 -6.68
C GLY A 341 13.76 30.69 -5.14
N LYS A 342 13.54 31.87 -4.54
CA LYS A 342 13.58 32.09 -3.08
C LYS A 342 12.74 31.07 -2.30
N GLY A 343 11.50 30.80 -2.73
CA GLY A 343 10.62 29.84 -2.08
C GLY A 343 11.22 28.44 -2.04
N LYS A 344 11.74 27.94 -3.17
CA LYS A 344 12.35 26.62 -3.28
C LYS A 344 13.61 26.49 -2.42
N LEU A 345 14.44 27.53 -2.33
CA LEU A 345 15.62 27.55 -1.46
C LEU A 345 15.25 27.40 0.03
N ILE A 346 14.18 28.07 0.47
CA ILE A 346 13.68 27.97 1.86
C ILE A 346 13.15 26.55 2.10
N ASP A 347 12.43 25.97 1.14
CA ASP A 347 11.90 24.62 1.19
C ASP A 347 13.01 23.56 1.32
N GLU A 348 14.05 23.67 0.50
CA GLU A 348 15.22 22.77 0.56
C GLU A 348 15.94 22.85 1.93
N ILE A 349 16.15 24.08 2.47
CA ILE A 349 16.75 24.24 3.81
C ILE A 349 15.86 23.58 4.86
N PHE A 350 14.54 23.78 4.80
CA PHE A 350 13.61 23.18 5.74
C PHE A 350 13.60 21.66 5.63
N GLY A 351 13.54 21.11 4.43
CA GLY A 351 13.55 19.67 4.17
C GLY A 351 14.80 19.00 4.73
N GLU A 352 15.97 19.56 4.46
CA GLU A 352 17.24 18.96 4.88
C GLU A 352 17.50 19.06 6.38
N PHE A 353 17.23 20.22 7.01
CA PHE A 353 17.64 20.47 8.41
C PHE A 353 16.51 20.34 9.42
N CYS A 354 15.24 20.50 9.02
CA CYS A 354 14.12 20.62 9.96
C CYS A 354 13.14 19.45 9.92
N GLU A 355 12.67 19.04 8.73
CA GLU A 355 11.55 18.11 8.54
C GLU A 355 11.70 16.83 9.37
N GLY A 356 12.83 16.13 9.21
CA GLY A 356 13.11 14.86 9.90
C GLY A 356 13.19 14.94 11.44
N THR A 357 13.23 16.15 12.01
CA THR A 357 13.35 16.36 13.45
C THR A 357 12.01 16.42 14.20
N PHE A 358 10.90 16.59 13.49
CA PHE A 358 9.56 16.71 14.08
C PHE A 358 8.93 15.33 14.31
N ILE A 359 9.20 14.72 15.46
CA ILE A 359 8.64 13.41 15.82
C ILE A 359 7.20 13.54 16.31
N GLN A 360 6.93 14.46 17.25
CA GLN A 360 5.58 14.76 17.73
C GLN A 360 4.83 15.64 16.74
N PRO A 361 3.50 15.52 16.64
CA PRO A 361 2.69 16.37 15.78
C PRO A 361 3.00 17.85 16.00
N THR A 362 3.42 18.53 14.95
CA THR A 362 3.82 19.94 14.99
C THR A 362 3.30 20.64 13.73
N PHE A 363 2.52 21.67 13.90
CA PHE A 363 2.14 22.58 12.81
C PHE A 363 3.29 23.51 12.49
N ILE A 364 3.82 23.43 11.28
CA ILE A 364 4.71 24.42 10.71
C ILE A 364 3.82 25.44 10.03
N ILE A 365 3.91 26.71 10.44
CA ILE A 365 2.96 27.76 10.04
C ILE A 365 3.66 28.92 9.34
N ASP A 366 2.87 29.82 8.73
CA ASP A 366 3.31 31.12 8.20
C ASP A 366 4.38 31.00 7.11
N TYR A 367 4.07 30.23 6.08
CA TYR A 367 4.94 30.04 4.91
C TYR A 367 5.09 31.32 4.09
N PRO A 368 6.26 31.56 3.47
CA PRO A 368 6.44 32.64 2.51
C PRO A 368 5.46 32.56 1.32
N VAL A 369 5.11 33.72 0.81
CA VAL A 369 4.16 33.86 -0.29
C VAL A 369 4.60 33.15 -1.57
N GLU A 370 5.90 33.12 -1.80
CA GLU A 370 6.54 32.48 -2.96
C GLU A 370 6.33 30.96 -2.99
N MET A 371 6.09 30.34 -1.82
CA MET A 371 5.85 28.89 -1.65
C MET A 371 4.36 28.51 -1.72
N SER A 372 3.44 29.48 -1.87
CA SER A 372 2.03 29.26 -1.55
C SER A 372 1.09 29.94 -2.56
N PRO A 373 1.05 29.46 -3.83
CA PRO A 373 0.34 30.16 -4.92
C PRO A 373 -1.19 30.20 -4.77
N LEU A 374 -1.78 29.33 -3.95
CA LEU A 374 -3.24 29.23 -3.77
C LEU A 374 -3.71 29.71 -2.38
N THR A 375 -2.78 30.27 -1.59
CA THR A 375 -3.01 30.63 -0.19
C THR A 375 -3.20 32.14 -0.01
N LYS A 376 -4.11 32.53 0.89
CA LYS A 376 -4.33 33.91 1.28
C LYS A 376 -3.11 34.50 1.98
N MET A 377 -2.78 35.75 1.65
CA MET A 377 -1.75 36.49 2.39
C MET A 377 -2.09 36.58 3.88
N HIS A 378 -1.06 36.50 4.70
CA HIS A 378 -1.22 36.59 6.17
C HIS A 378 -1.76 37.96 6.56
N ARG A 379 -2.83 38.00 7.36
CA ARG A 379 -3.57 39.22 7.73
C ARG A 379 -2.76 40.25 8.52
N SER A 380 -1.62 39.87 9.11
CA SER A 380 -0.81 40.76 9.95
C SER A 380 0.72 40.61 9.74
N LYS A 381 1.18 39.72 8.88
CA LYS A 381 2.61 39.49 8.63
C LYS A 381 2.88 39.63 7.11
N PRO A 382 3.35 40.78 6.64
CA PRO A 382 3.62 40.98 5.21
C PRO A 382 4.64 39.99 4.67
N GLY A 383 4.43 39.50 3.42
CA GLY A 383 5.29 38.51 2.77
C GLY A 383 5.08 37.05 3.19
N LEU A 384 4.20 36.80 4.18
CA LEU A 384 3.82 35.46 4.62
C LEU A 384 2.37 35.15 4.23
N THR A 385 2.00 33.88 4.36
CA THR A 385 0.66 33.37 4.07
C THR A 385 0.07 32.65 5.29
N GLU A 386 -1.26 32.54 5.33
CA GLU A 386 -1.99 31.77 6.34
C GLU A 386 -2.03 30.29 5.93
N ARG A 387 -0.89 29.61 6.02
CA ARG A 387 -0.67 28.22 5.67
C ARG A 387 -0.06 27.46 6.82
N PHE A 388 -0.40 26.20 6.95
CA PHE A 388 0.36 25.26 7.76
C PHE A 388 0.58 23.93 7.05
N GLU A 389 1.66 23.27 7.41
CA GLU A 389 1.86 21.84 7.21
C GLU A 389 1.95 21.15 8.56
N LEU A 390 1.31 19.98 8.68
CA LEU A 390 1.40 19.15 9.88
C LEU A 390 2.49 18.12 9.72
N MET A 391 3.57 18.29 10.47
CA MET A 391 4.68 17.34 10.55
C MET A 391 4.44 16.32 11.65
N VAL A 392 4.58 15.02 11.34
CA VAL A 392 4.49 13.91 12.29
C VAL A 392 5.50 12.85 11.91
N ASN A 393 6.30 12.39 12.87
CA ASN A 393 7.34 11.38 12.68
C ASN A 393 8.31 11.69 11.53
N GLY A 394 8.67 12.97 11.40
CA GLY A 394 9.61 13.47 10.40
C GLY A 394 9.06 13.52 8.98
N LYS A 395 7.74 13.59 8.82
CA LYS A 395 7.06 13.68 7.51
C LYS A 395 5.84 14.57 7.56
N GLU A 396 5.56 15.24 6.44
CA GLU A 396 4.31 15.94 6.21
C GLU A 396 3.15 14.94 6.17
N LEU A 397 2.13 15.19 7.00
CA LEU A 397 0.87 14.45 7.03
C LEU A 397 -0.26 15.21 6.33
N ALA A 398 -0.31 16.52 6.52
CA ALA A 398 -1.37 17.38 6.02
C ALA A 398 -0.85 18.76 5.67
N ASN A 399 -1.49 19.39 4.67
CA ASN A 399 -1.25 20.76 4.23
C ASN A 399 -2.58 21.51 4.19
N ALA A 400 -2.63 22.71 4.77
CA ALA A 400 -3.87 23.47 4.87
C ALA A 400 -3.60 24.97 4.92
N TYR A 401 -4.62 25.75 4.52
CA TYR A 401 -4.51 27.20 4.53
C TYR A 401 -5.86 27.90 4.53
N SER A 402 -5.83 29.22 4.80
CA SER A 402 -6.91 30.10 4.40
C SER A 402 -6.82 30.32 2.90
N GLU A 403 -7.91 30.07 2.19
CA GLU A 403 -7.93 30.06 0.72
C GLU A 403 -7.78 31.45 0.12
N LEU A 404 -6.98 31.56 -0.94
CA LEU A 404 -6.93 32.76 -1.75
C LEU A 404 -8.25 32.88 -2.54
N ASN A 405 -9.03 33.91 -2.20
CA ASN A 405 -10.36 34.15 -2.77
C ASN A 405 -10.45 35.46 -3.57
N ASP A 406 -9.32 36.15 -3.77
CA ASP A 406 -9.21 37.32 -4.62
C ASP A 406 -8.81 36.88 -6.04
N PRO A 407 -9.68 37.05 -7.06
CA PRO A 407 -9.38 36.60 -8.42
C PRO A 407 -8.23 37.37 -9.06
N ILE A 408 -7.97 38.60 -8.65
CA ILE A 408 -6.89 39.42 -9.20
C ILE A 408 -5.55 38.95 -8.65
N ASP A 409 -5.42 38.79 -7.34
CA ASP A 409 -4.22 38.24 -6.70
C ASP A 409 -3.96 36.81 -7.22
N GLN A 410 -5.01 35.98 -7.35
CA GLN A 410 -4.87 34.61 -7.88
C GLN A 410 -4.33 34.57 -9.31
N GLU A 411 -4.77 35.47 -10.17
CA GLU A 411 -4.26 35.58 -11.55
C GLU A 411 -2.78 35.98 -11.56
N GLU A 412 -2.37 36.91 -10.68
CA GLU A 412 -0.97 37.32 -10.54
C GLU A 412 -0.08 36.16 -10.05
N ARG A 413 -0.57 35.36 -9.08
CA ARG A 413 0.13 34.17 -8.60
C ARG A 413 0.31 33.14 -9.71
N PHE A 414 -0.71 32.88 -10.51
CA PHE A 414 -0.59 31.97 -11.64
C PHE A 414 0.38 32.47 -12.71
N LYS A 415 0.40 33.80 -12.99
CA LYS A 415 1.41 34.36 -13.89
C LYS A 415 2.83 34.19 -13.39
N GLU A 416 3.04 34.29 -12.08
CA GLU A 416 4.36 34.03 -11.51
C GLU A 416 4.75 32.54 -11.61
N GLN A 417 3.81 31.61 -11.41
CA GLN A 417 4.04 30.17 -11.65
C GLN A 417 4.43 29.90 -13.10
N MET A 418 3.77 30.54 -14.07
CA MET A 418 4.13 30.42 -15.49
C MET A 418 5.56 30.92 -15.79
N ARG A 419 6.02 31.99 -15.11
CA ARG A 419 7.41 32.44 -15.24
C ARG A 419 8.42 31.44 -14.70
N LEU A 420 8.06 30.68 -13.65
CA LEU A 420 8.89 29.59 -13.14
C LEU A 420 8.92 28.42 -14.14
N ALA A 421 7.77 28.07 -14.74
CA ALA A 421 7.70 27.07 -15.81
C ALA A 421 8.59 27.44 -17.00
N ASP A 422 8.57 28.70 -17.44
CA ASP A 422 9.41 29.21 -18.53
C ASP A 422 10.92 29.12 -18.22
N LYS A 423 11.29 29.11 -16.94
CA LYS A 423 12.67 28.89 -16.47
C LYS A 423 13.06 27.43 -16.34
N GLY A 424 12.13 26.49 -16.59
CA GLY A 424 12.36 25.05 -16.58
C GLY A 424 11.82 24.31 -15.34
N ASP A 425 10.95 24.93 -14.55
CA ASP A 425 10.24 24.25 -13.46
C ASP A 425 9.07 23.43 -14.02
N ASP A 426 9.28 22.13 -14.20
CA ASP A 426 8.28 21.19 -14.74
C ASP A 426 7.10 20.93 -13.79
N GLU A 427 7.16 21.38 -12.54
CA GLU A 427 6.14 21.21 -11.51
C GLU A 427 5.26 22.47 -11.33
N ALA A 428 5.62 23.57 -12.00
CA ALA A 428 4.89 24.82 -11.89
C ALA A 428 3.45 24.69 -12.42
N MET A 429 2.51 25.36 -11.74
CA MET A 429 1.08 25.31 -12.08
C MET A 429 0.76 26.02 -13.38
N ILE A 430 -0.13 25.41 -14.18
CA ILE A 430 -0.70 25.99 -15.39
C ILE A 430 -1.92 26.85 -14.99
N ILE A 431 -2.16 27.96 -15.71
CA ILE A 431 -3.32 28.84 -15.47
C ILE A 431 -4.62 28.09 -15.80
N ASP A 432 -5.48 27.90 -14.81
CA ASP A 432 -6.85 27.44 -15.00
C ASP A 432 -7.80 28.63 -15.13
N GLN A 433 -8.15 28.99 -16.38
CA GLN A 433 -9.03 30.10 -16.70
C GLN A 433 -10.46 29.91 -16.19
N ASP A 434 -10.92 28.66 -16.07
CA ASP A 434 -12.24 28.35 -15.56
C ASP A 434 -12.31 28.53 -14.04
N PHE A 435 -11.24 28.19 -13.35
CA PHE A 435 -11.11 28.46 -11.92
C PHE A 435 -11.07 29.96 -11.63
N LEU A 436 -10.28 30.74 -12.40
CA LEU A 436 -10.28 32.22 -12.27
C LEU A 436 -11.67 32.81 -12.50
N ARG A 437 -12.38 32.33 -13.51
CA ARG A 437 -13.75 32.77 -13.80
C ARG A 437 -14.69 32.38 -12.64
N ALA A 438 -14.55 31.21 -12.04
CA ALA A 438 -15.32 30.83 -10.87
C ALA A 438 -15.09 31.80 -9.70
N LEU A 439 -13.84 32.16 -9.39
CA LEU A 439 -13.51 33.14 -8.35
C LEU A 439 -14.15 34.50 -8.59
N GLN A 440 -14.31 34.92 -9.86
CA GLN A 440 -14.98 36.21 -10.21
C GLN A 440 -16.47 36.22 -9.81
N TYR A 441 -17.13 35.08 -9.64
CA TYR A 441 -18.47 34.99 -9.07
C TYR A 441 -18.49 35.13 -7.54
N GLY A 442 -17.33 35.11 -6.91
CA GLY A 442 -17.14 35.29 -5.47
C GLY A 442 -17.01 33.96 -4.73
N MET A 443 -15.90 33.78 -4.05
CA MET A 443 -15.69 32.73 -3.09
C MET A 443 -15.64 33.34 -1.68
N PRO A 444 -16.46 32.91 -0.72
CA PRO A 444 -16.41 33.40 0.66
C PRO A 444 -15.07 33.06 1.33
N PRO A 445 -14.73 33.68 2.47
CA PRO A 445 -13.62 33.21 3.29
C PRO A 445 -13.74 31.70 3.53
N THR A 446 -12.71 30.95 3.18
CA THR A 446 -12.73 29.48 3.18
C THR A 446 -11.40 28.96 3.70
N SER A 447 -11.42 27.85 4.41
CA SER A 447 -10.21 27.12 4.73
C SER A 447 -10.27 25.72 4.12
N GLY A 448 -9.16 25.29 3.52
CA GLY A 448 -9.00 23.96 2.95
C GLY A 448 -7.87 23.19 3.62
N ILE A 449 -7.96 21.85 3.57
CA ILE A 449 -6.93 20.93 4.03
C ILE A 449 -6.87 19.70 3.12
N GLY A 450 -5.65 19.28 2.80
CA GLY A 450 -5.34 17.98 2.23
C GLY A 450 -4.66 17.09 3.27
N ILE A 451 -5.17 15.86 3.46
CA ILE A 451 -4.58 14.85 4.36
C ILE A 451 -4.20 13.61 3.54
N GLY A 452 -2.91 13.23 3.59
CA GLY A 452 -2.41 12.00 2.97
C GLY A 452 -2.90 10.77 3.73
N ILE A 453 -3.93 10.09 3.21
CA ILE A 453 -4.55 8.94 3.89
C ILE A 453 -3.57 7.78 4.06
N ASP A 454 -2.72 7.52 3.09
CA ASP A 454 -1.75 6.43 3.19
C ASP A 454 -0.74 6.69 4.30
N ARG A 455 -0.22 7.92 4.42
CA ARG A 455 0.65 8.35 5.53
C ARG A 455 -0.08 8.31 6.87
N LEU A 456 -1.34 8.75 6.92
CA LEU A 456 -2.16 8.65 8.13
C LEU A 456 -2.32 7.19 8.58
N VAL A 457 -2.58 6.27 7.66
CA VAL A 457 -2.68 4.84 7.98
C VAL A 457 -1.34 4.26 8.44
N MET A 458 -0.21 4.65 7.82
CA MET A 458 1.12 4.26 8.30
C MET A 458 1.31 4.67 9.76
N LEU A 459 1.00 5.92 10.10
CA LEU A 459 1.09 6.43 11.48
C LEU A 459 0.18 5.64 12.43
N MET A 460 -1.10 5.44 12.07
CA MET A 460 -2.09 4.75 12.93
C MET A 460 -1.81 3.25 13.10
N THR A 461 -1.04 2.63 12.21
CA THR A 461 -0.72 1.20 12.25
C THR A 461 0.73 0.90 12.64
N GLY A 462 1.55 1.93 12.87
CA GLY A 462 2.98 1.80 13.20
C GLY A 462 3.80 1.26 12.03
N LYS A 463 3.35 1.46 10.77
CA LYS A 463 4.07 1.03 9.58
C LYS A 463 5.03 2.12 9.10
N THR A 464 6.18 1.69 8.56
CA THR A 464 7.26 2.59 8.15
C THR A 464 7.41 2.72 6.65
N THR A 465 6.64 1.94 5.88
CA THR A 465 6.64 2.02 4.41
C THR A 465 5.21 2.06 3.85
N ILE A 466 5.02 2.85 2.80
CA ILE A 466 3.72 3.01 2.14
C ILE A 466 3.22 1.71 1.51
N GLN A 467 4.14 0.83 1.09
CA GLN A 467 3.81 -0.48 0.51
C GLN A 467 3.11 -1.40 1.52
N GLU A 468 3.34 -1.23 2.82
CA GLU A 468 2.69 -2.05 3.85
C GLU A 468 1.21 -1.70 4.04
N VAL A 469 0.80 -0.49 3.66
CA VAL A 469 -0.57 0.00 3.80
C VAL A 469 -1.37 0.01 2.48
N HIS A 470 -0.74 -0.37 1.37
CA HIS A 470 -1.39 -0.66 0.09
C HIS A 470 -1.58 -2.16 -0.09
N PHE A 471 -2.77 -2.59 -0.56
CA PHE A 471 -2.97 -4.00 -0.92
C PHE A 471 -2.04 -4.41 -2.06
N PHE A 472 -1.98 -3.60 -3.10
CA PHE A 472 -1.18 -3.83 -4.29
C PHE A 472 -0.42 -2.54 -4.64
N PRO A 473 0.73 -2.29 -3.99
CA PRO A 473 1.55 -1.12 -4.30
C PRO A 473 2.12 -1.24 -5.73
N GLN A 474 2.40 -0.11 -6.35
CA GLN A 474 3.14 -0.11 -7.60
C GLN A 474 4.55 -0.70 -7.38
N MET A 475 4.93 -1.62 -8.26
CA MET A 475 6.20 -2.33 -8.17
C MET A 475 6.95 -2.19 -9.50
N ARG A 476 8.27 -2.16 -9.44
CA ARG A 476 9.06 -2.29 -10.68
C ARG A 476 8.69 -3.61 -11.37
N PRO A 477 8.63 -3.65 -12.72
CA PRO A 477 8.43 -4.91 -13.43
C PRO A 477 9.41 -5.98 -12.93
N GLU A 478 8.93 -7.22 -12.78
CA GLU A 478 9.84 -8.32 -12.51
C GLU A 478 10.89 -8.37 -13.63
N LYS A 479 12.15 -8.55 -13.24
CA LYS A 479 13.19 -8.82 -14.24
C LYS A 479 12.81 -10.17 -14.88
N THR A 480 12.18 -10.13 -16.03
CA THR A 480 12.04 -11.32 -16.86
C THR A 480 13.44 -11.77 -17.22
N ILE A 481 13.84 -12.93 -16.71
CA ILE A 481 15.07 -13.56 -17.18
C ILE A 481 14.78 -13.87 -18.66
N PRO A 482 15.52 -13.24 -19.61
CA PRO A 482 15.33 -13.56 -21.02
C PRO A 482 15.48 -15.06 -21.21
N ARG A 483 14.60 -15.67 -21.96
CA ARG A 483 14.64 -17.11 -22.26
C ARG A 483 14.53 -17.31 -23.75
N SER A 484 15.39 -18.17 -24.28
CA SER A 484 15.19 -18.69 -25.61
C SER A 484 13.92 -19.53 -25.67
N THR A 485 13.22 -19.43 -26.79
CA THR A 485 12.01 -20.23 -27.06
C THR A 485 12.35 -21.73 -27.13
N VAL A 486 11.35 -22.58 -26.90
CA VAL A 486 11.51 -24.05 -27.07
C VAL A 486 12.03 -24.36 -28.49
N ALA A 487 11.51 -23.66 -29.50
CA ALA A 487 11.91 -23.85 -30.90
C ALA A 487 13.41 -23.54 -31.13
N GLU A 488 13.95 -22.49 -30.49
CA GLU A 488 15.39 -22.16 -30.58
C GLU A 488 16.27 -23.23 -29.93
N TRP A 489 15.86 -23.79 -28.79
CA TRP A 489 16.58 -24.91 -28.16
C TRP A 489 16.52 -26.18 -29.00
N VAL A 490 15.35 -26.51 -29.56
CA VAL A 490 15.17 -27.67 -30.44
C VAL A 490 15.99 -27.53 -31.73
N ALA A 491 16.14 -26.31 -32.26
CA ALA A 491 17.00 -26.04 -33.42
C ALA A 491 18.48 -26.37 -33.14
N LEU A 492 18.94 -26.33 -31.87
CA LEU A 492 20.28 -26.78 -31.48
C LEU A 492 20.36 -28.31 -31.29
N GLY A 493 19.24 -29.02 -31.41
CA GLY A 493 19.14 -30.46 -31.19
C GLY A 493 18.81 -30.87 -29.75
N VAL A 494 18.50 -29.91 -28.88
CA VAL A 494 18.06 -30.21 -27.48
C VAL A 494 16.63 -30.77 -27.54
N PRO A 495 16.35 -31.94 -26.95
CA PRO A 495 14.98 -32.48 -26.87
C PRO A 495 14.07 -31.53 -26.10
N GLU A 496 12.82 -31.40 -26.55
CA GLU A 496 11.84 -30.46 -25.99
C GLU A 496 11.65 -30.63 -24.47
N GLU A 497 11.59 -31.86 -23.98
CA GLU A 497 11.43 -32.20 -22.56
C GLU A 497 12.64 -31.73 -21.70
N TRP A 498 13.81 -31.51 -22.29
CA TRP A 498 14.99 -31.02 -21.61
C TRP A 498 15.06 -29.49 -21.49
N VAL A 499 14.33 -28.74 -22.29
CA VAL A 499 14.35 -27.27 -22.24
C VAL A 499 14.00 -26.72 -20.86
N PRO A 500 12.95 -27.20 -20.15
CA PRO A 500 12.68 -26.77 -18.78
C PRO A 500 13.79 -27.17 -17.79
N VAL A 501 14.55 -28.23 -18.07
CA VAL A 501 15.67 -28.69 -17.23
C VAL A 501 16.86 -27.75 -17.37
N PHE A 502 17.20 -27.32 -18.60
CA PHE A 502 18.20 -26.28 -18.86
C PHE A 502 17.87 -24.99 -18.12
N ASN A 503 16.64 -24.49 -18.24
CA ASN A 503 16.19 -23.30 -17.54
C ASN A 503 16.34 -23.42 -16.01
N LYS A 504 16.01 -24.58 -15.44
CA LYS A 504 16.18 -24.85 -14.00
C LYS A 504 17.66 -25.00 -13.59
N ALA A 505 18.54 -25.38 -14.51
CA ALA A 505 19.97 -25.42 -14.31
C ALA A 505 20.64 -24.03 -14.43
N GLY A 506 19.87 -23.00 -14.80
CA GLY A 506 20.34 -21.63 -14.94
C GLY A 506 20.71 -21.23 -16.36
N TYR A 507 20.59 -22.13 -17.33
CA TYR A 507 20.83 -21.86 -18.76
C TYR A 507 19.52 -21.46 -19.42
N ASN A 508 19.27 -20.16 -19.53
CA ASN A 508 17.98 -19.61 -19.99
C ASN A 508 18.00 -19.23 -21.48
N LEU A 509 19.14 -18.86 -22.01
CA LEU A 509 19.36 -18.53 -23.42
C LEU A 509 20.21 -19.59 -24.09
N THR A 510 19.98 -19.83 -25.36
CA THR A 510 20.85 -20.71 -26.17
C THR A 510 22.30 -20.21 -26.21
N SER A 511 22.52 -18.91 -26.04
CA SER A 511 23.84 -18.30 -25.90
C SER A 511 24.56 -18.65 -24.60
N ASP A 512 23.84 -19.02 -23.54
CA ASP A 512 24.42 -19.30 -22.22
C ASP A 512 25.31 -20.54 -22.21
N ILE A 513 25.14 -21.43 -23.19
CA ILE A 513 25.92 -22.67 -23.29
C ILE A 513 27.16 -22.54 -24.17
N LYS A 514 27.34 -21.42 -24.91
CA LYS A 514 28.43 -21.25 -25.91
C LYS A 514 29.84 -21.47 -25.34
N GLU A 515 30.11 -20.97 -24.16
CA GLU A 515 31.43 -21.03 -23.53
C GLU A 515 31.52 -22.09 -22.41
N VAL A 516 30.46 -22.91 -22.23
CA VAL A 516 30.45 -23.91 -21.17
C VAL A 516 31.09 -25.22 -21.63
N LYS A 517 31.94 -25.83 -20.80
CA LYS A 517 32.49 -27.16 -21.09
C LYS A 517 31.38 -28.22 -21.02
N ALA A 518 31.34 -29.14 -21.99
CA ALA A 518 30.32 -30.16 -22.11
C ALA A 518 30.13 -31.00 -20.84
N GLN A 519 31.21 -31.39 -20.14
CA GLN A 519 31.13 -32.10 -18.86
C GLN A 519 30.45 -31.29 -17.78
N LYS A 520 30.71 -29.98 -17.69
CA LYS A 520 30.08 -29.11 -16.71
C LYS A 520 28.60 -28.95 -17.01
N LEU A 521 28.26 -28.69 -18.27
CA LEU A 521 26.86 -28.55 -18.71
C LEU A 521 26.05 -29.81 -18.41
N GLN A 522 26.64 -31.01 -18.72
CA GLN A 522 26.03 -32.28 -18.38
C GLN A 522 25.81 -32.43 -16.86
N MET A 523 26.84 -32.12 -16.06
CA MET A 523 26.73 -32.25 -14.59
C MET A 523 25.63 -31.36 -14.04
N ASP A 524 25.54 -30.11 -14.48
CA ASP A 524 24.54 -29.14 -14.01
C ASP A 524 23.13 -29.57 -14.43
N VAL A 525 22.92 -29.89 -15.70
CA VAL A 525 21.60 -30.22 -16.26
C VAL A 525 21.12 -31.59 -15.77
N CYS A 526 21.96 -32.64 -15.82
CA CYS A 526 21.61 -33.97 -15.28
C CYS A 526 21.47 -33.94 -13.76
N GLY A 527 22.18 -33.05 -13.06
CA GLY A 527 22.02 -32.80 -11.63
C GLY A 527 20.61 -32.32 -11.28
N VAL A 528 20.00 -31.47 -12.10
CA VAL A 528 18.61 -31.03 -11.97
C VAL A 528 17.65 -32.22 -12.18
N ASN A 529 17.84 -33.03 -13.22
CA ASN A 529 17.02 -34.22 -13.46
C ASN A 529 17.01 -35.16 -12.24
N LYS A 530 18.17 -35.43 -11.65
CA LYS A 530 18.34 -36.24 -10.45
C LYS A 530 17.69 -35.61 -9.22
N LYS A 531 17.94 -34.31 -9.00
CA LYS A 531 17.42 -33.55 -7.83
C LYS A 531 15.89 -33.53 -7.80
N TYR A 532 15.26 -33.33 -8.95
CA TYR A 532 13.80 -33.22 -9.06
C TYR A 532 13.12 -34.54 -9.43
N LYS A 533 13.89 -35.64 -9.57
CA LYS A 533 13.39 -36.98 -9.92
C LYS A 533 12.51 -37.00 -11.17
N LEU A 534 12.94 -36.31 -12.23
CA LEU A 534 12.13 -36.14 -13.46
C LEU A 534 12.03 -37.43 -14.28
N GLY A 535 12.96 -38.37 -14.09
CA GLY A 535 12.91 -39.69 -14.74
C GLY A 535 13.40 -39.72 -16.18
N TYR A 536 14.00 -38.64 -16.68
CA TYR A 536 14.56 -38.62 -18.04
C TYR A 536 15.85 -39.43 -18.13
N GLU A 537 16.08 -40.08 -19.27
CA GLU A 537 17.38 -40.69 -19.58
C GLU A 537 18.42 -39.58 -19.81
N ASN A 538 19.51 -39.66 -19.03
CA ASN A 538 20.55 -38.59 -19.09
C ASN A 538 21.33 -38.67 -20.41
N PRO A 539 21.42 -37.58 -21.18
CA PRO A 539 22.22 -37.52 -22.40
C PRO A 539 23.71 -37.68 -22.09
N LYS A 540 24.45 -38.26 -23.05
CA LYS A 540 25.92 -38.44 -22.94
C LYS A 540 26.63 -37.09 -23.15
N VAL A 541 27.88 -36.96 -22.67
CA VAL A 541 28.70 -35.77 -22.80
C VAL A 541 28.83 -35.31 -24.27
N ASP A 542 28.92 -36.25 -25.20
CA ASP A 542 29.04 -35.94 -26.62
C ASP A 542 27.79 -35.27 -27.22
N GLU A 543 26.62 -35.50 -26.64
CA GLU A 543 25.39 -34.83 -27.05
C GLU A 543 25.40 -33.37 -26.58
N PHE A 544 25.83 -33.12 -25.35
CA PHE A 544 26.03 -31.76 -24.86
C PHE A 544 27.06 -30.99 -25.68
N GLN A 545 28.15 -31.65 -26.13
CA GLN A 545 29.12 -31.02 -27.00
C GLN A 545 28.49 -30.62 -28.36
N LYS A 546 27.67 -31.48 -28.94
CA LYS A 546 26.93 -31.15 -30.18
C LYS A 546 26.03 -29.94 -30.04
N TRP A 547 25.31 -29.81 -28.91
CA TRP A 547 24.44 -28.66 -28.64
C TRP A 547 25.24 -27.38 -28.46
N ILE A 548 26.41 -27.46 -27.81
CA ILE A 548 27.33 -26.34 -27.68
C ILE A 548 27.90 -25.93 -29.06
N ASP A 549 28.31 -26.89 -29.87
CA ASP A 549 28.83 -26.64 -31.21
C ASP A 549 27.74 -25.98 -32.09
N ALA A 550 26.52 -26.47 -32.01
CA ALA A 550 25.38 -25.87 -32.73
C ALA A 550 25.05 -24.45 -32.23
N ALA A 551 25.20 -24.17 -30.93
CA ALA A 551 25.00 -22.83 -30.38
C ALA A 551 26.11 -21.84 -30.84
N ASN A 552 27.30 -22.36 -31.17
CA ASN A 552 28.43 -21.56 -31.66
C ASN A 552 28.47 -21.40 -33.17
N ALA A 553 27.74 -22.23 -33.92
CA ALA A 553 27.60 -22.09 -35.38
C ALA A 553 26.66 -20.91 -35.75
#